data_eb1909dce81bcbb3915d9d7e47ffef03
#
_entry.id   eb1909dce81bcbb3915d9d7e47ffef03
#
_cell.length_a   1.000
_cell.length_b   1.000
_cell.length_c   1.000
_cell.angle_alpha   90.00
_cell.angle_beta   90.00
_cell.angle_gamma   90.00
#
_symmetry.space_group_name_H-M   'P 1'
#
loop_
_entity.id
_entity.type
_entity.pdbx_description
1 polymer ?
#
loop_
_entity_poly.entity_id
_entity_poly.type
_entity_poly.pdbx_seq_one_letter_code
_entity_poly.pdbx_strand_id
1 'polypeptide(L)'
;PAAQTAAAAYDRALGCCLALHPWNFAVRYAALAQRAGPAAPGWRHAWSLPADCLRIVEALGGDGRRIAWSLSGTGGGETLHTRAGGVTLRYVSGQVAAFPAAFADALAWRVAVEIAAYVQQGGGRARDYLELFERALDRARTENDLALAPERAFRSAFLAARMVC
;
A
#
# COMPACT_ATOMS: atom_id res chain seq x y z
N PRO A 1 -8.73 -17.95 24.54
CA PRO A 1 -9.36 -16.66 24.23
C PRO A 1 -8.32 -15.55 24.01
N ALA A 2 -7.41 -15.25 24.97
CA ALA A 2 -6.45 -14.15 24.85
C ALA A 2 -5.51 -14.24 23.62
N ALA A 3 -4.99 -15.41 23.29
CA ALA A 3 -4.12 -15.61 22.13
C ALA A 3 -4.85 -15.35 20.80
N GLN A 4 -6.12 -15.74 20.69
CA GLN A 4 -6.93 -15.47 19.50
C GLN A 4 -7.23 -13.97 19.33
N THR A 5 -7.45 -13.27 20.44
CA THR A 5 -7.66 -11.82 20.44
C THR A 5 -6.38 -11.09 20.02
N ALA A 6 -5.21 -11.54 20.51
CA ALA A 6 -3.92 -10.97 20.13
C ALA A 6 -3.60 -11.22 18.64
N ALA A 7 -3.87 -12.41 18.11
CA ALA A 7 -3.69 -12.72 16.70
C ALA A 7 -4.58 -11.85 15.81
N ALA A 8 -5.86 -11.72 16.16
CA ALA A 8 -6.78 -10.86 15.42
C ALA A 8 -6.40 -9.36 15.49
N ALA A 9 -5.85 -8.91 16.61
CA ALA A 9 -5.33 -7.55 16.74
C ALA A 9 -4.10 -7.34 15.85
N TYR A 10 -3.20 -8.33 15.81
CA TYR A 10 -2.03 -8.30 14.95
C TYR A 10 -2.42 -8.24 13.47
N ASP A 11 -3.32 -9.09 13.00
CA ASP A 11 -3.76 -9.13 11.60
C ASP A 11 -4.40 -7.80 11.16
N ARG A 12 -5.24 -7.21 12.02
CA ARG A 12 -5.83 -5.89 11.76
C ARG A 12 -4.76 -4.79 11.72
N ALA A 13 -3.85 -4.77 12.68
CA ALA A 13 -2.77 -3.80 12.75
C ALA A 13 -1.85 -3.89 11.53
N LEU A 14 -1.51 -5.12 11.12
CA LEU A 14 -0.67 -5.37 9.94
C LEU A 14 -1.35 -4.88 8.67
N GLY A 15 -2.58 -5.27 8.42
CA GLY A 15 -3.35 -4.81 7.25
C GLY A 15 -3.46 -3.29 7.20
N CYS A 16 -3.73 -2.67 8.35
CA CYS A 16 -3.80 -1.22 8.49
C CYS A 16 -2.46 -0.55 8.13
N CYS A 17 -1.34 -0.99 8.74
CA CYS A 17 -0.02 -0.43 8.49
C CYS A 17 0.44 -0.60 7.04
N LEU A 18 0.16 -1.76 6.43
CA LEU A 18 0.47 -2.01 5.02
C LEU A 18 -0.31 -1.08 4.10
N ALA A 19 -1.59 -0.83 4.37
CA ALA A 19 -2.42 0.03 3.55
C ALA A 19 -2.07 1.53 3.62
N LEU A 20 -1.35 1.97 4.66
CA LEU A 20 -1.05 3.39 4.89
C LEU A 20 -0.02 3.99 3.91
N HIS A 21 0.86 3.16 3.32
CA HIS A 21 1.95 3.63 2.46
C HIS A 21 2.32 2.57 1.42
N PRO A 22 2.80 2.94 0.21
CA PRO A 22 3.29 1.98 -0.78
C PRO A 22 4.68 1.48 -0.41
N TRP A 23 4.75 0.62 0.60
CA TRP A 23 6.00 0.03 1.10
C TRP A 23 6.73 -0.76 0.02
N ASN A 24 8.03 -0.50 -0.18
CA ASN A 24 8.84 -1.16 -1.22
C ASN A 24 8.83 -2.68 -1.08
N PHE A 25 8.87 -3.19 0.14
CA PHE A 25 8.84 -4.62 0.44
C PHE A 25 7.47 -5.28 0.22
N ALA A 26 6.39 -4.50 0.17
CA ALA A 26 5.01 -4.97 -0.01
C ALA A 26 4.43 -4.63 -1.40
N VAL A 27 5.10 -3.78 -2.18
CA VAL A 27 4.65 -3.41 -3.52
C VAL A 27 4.90 -4.56 -4.49
N ARG A 28 3.86 -4.92 -5.24
CA ARG A 28 3.89 -5.96 -6.28
C ARG A 28 3.29 -5.45 -7.59
N TYR A 29 3.62 -6.15 -8.66
CA TYR A 29 3.05 -5.94 -9.99
C TYR A 29 2.35 -7.20 -10.44
N ALA A 30 1.15 -7.07 -11.00
CA ALA A 30 0.40 -8.17 -11.58
C ALA A 30 -0.30 -7.74 -12.87
N ALA A 31 -0.16 -8.55 -13.92
CA ALA A 31 -1.01 -8.45 -15.09
C ALA A 31 -2.41 -8.98 -14.70
N LEU A 32 -3.44 -8.17 -14.91
CA LEU A 32 -4.78 -8.51 -14.50
C LEU A 32 -5.49 -9.41 -15.52
N ALA A 33 -6.27 -10.37 -15.02
CA ALA A 33 -7.17 -11.15 -15.84
C ALA A 33 -8.46 -10.37 -16.10
N GLN A 34 -8.90 -10.32 -17.35
CA GLN A 34 -10.16 -9.70 -17.70
C GLN A 34 -11.32 -10.55 -17.15
N ARG A 35 -12.24 -9.87 -16.50
CA ARG A 35 -13.44 -10.49 -15.94
C ARG A 35 -14.50 -10.64 -17.02
N ALA A 36 -15.19 -11.78 -17.03
CA ALA A 36 -16.37 -11.96 -17.84
C ALA A 36 -17.52 -11.08 -17.34
N GLY A 37 -18.20 -10.40 -18.25
CA GLY A 37 -19.33 -9.53 -17.95
C GLY A 37 -19.09 -8.07 -18.35
N PRO A 38 -20.15 -7.24 -18.27
CA PRO A 38 -20.07 -5.85 -18.67
C PRO A 38 -19.23 -5.03 -17.69
N ALA A 39 -18.48 -4.07 -18.22
CA ALA A 39 -17.84 -3.05 -17.42
C ALA A 39 -18.88 -2.05 -16.89
N ALA A 40 -18.53 -1.31 -15.84
CA ALA A 40 -19.36 -0.22 -15.35
C ALA A 40 -19.59 0.85 -16.44
N PRO A 41 -20.71 1.60 -16.39
CA PRO A 41 -21.01 2.67 -17.36
C PRO A 41 -19.85 3.64 -17.55
N GLY A 42 -19.48 3.92 -18.79
CA GLY A 42 -18.35 4.79 -19.15
C GLY A 42 -16.98 4.08 -19.23
N TRP A 43 -16.91 2.79 -18.91
CA TRP A 43 -15.71 1.96 -18.98
C TRP A 43 -15.88 0.85 -20.04
N ARG A 44 -14.77 0.29 -20.52
CA ARG A 44 -14.79 -0.74 -21.58
C ARG A 44 -14.48 -2.14 -21.08
N HIS A 45 -13.64 -2.24 -20.05
CA HIS A 45 -13.11 -3.51 -19.54
C HIS A 45 -13.25 -3.59 -18.02
N ALA A 46 -13.52 -4.79 -17.55
CA ALA A 46 -13.58 -5.15 -16.14
C ALA A 46 -12.48 -6.16 -15.82
N TRP A 47 -11.79 -5.99 -14.70
CA TRP A 47 -10.60 -6.76 -14.31
C TRP A 47 -10.76 -7.29 -12.90
N SER A 48 -10.29 -8.52 -12.67
CA SER A 48 -10.22 -9.09 -11.33
C SER A 48 -8.96 -8.61 -10.62
N LEU A 49 -9.11 -8.15 -9.37
CA LEU A 49 -7.97 -7.82 -8.53
C LEU A 49 -7.30 -9.08 -7.97
N PRO A 50 -5.98 -9.06 -7.69
CA PRO A 50 -5.32 -10.10 -6.91
C PRO A 50 -5.96 -10.22 -5.52
N ALA A 51 -6.11 -11.45 -5.02
CA ALA A 51 -6.75 -11.72 -3.74
C ALA A 51 -5.99 -11.11 -2.54
N ASP A 52 -4.71 -10.85 -2.71
CA ASP A 52 -3.82 -10.22 -1.72
C ASP A 52 -3.70 -8.71 -1.88
N CYS A 53 -4.48 -8.08 -2.77
CA CYS A 53 -4.45 -6.65 -2.99
C CYS A 53 -5.11 -5.89 -1.84
N LEU A 54 -4.31 -5.19 -1.03
CA LEU A 54 -4.80 -4.30 0.03
C LEU A 54 -5.07 -2.89 -0.48
N ARG A 55 -4.24 -2.41 -1.41
CA ARG A 55 -4.33 -1.05 -1.92
C ARG A 55 -3.74 -0.95 -3.32
N ILE A 56 -4.46 -0.31 -4.22
CA ILE A 56 -3.96 0.02 -5.55
C ILE A 56 -3.06 1.25 -5.43
N VAL A 57 -1.86 1.16 -6.02
CA VAL A 57 -0.93 2.28 -6.15
C VAL A 57 -1.13 2.96 -7.50
N GLU A 58 -1.13 2.17 -8.58
CA GLU A 58 -1.39 2.67 -9.92
C GLU A 58 -1.79 1.52 -10.87
N ALA A 59 -2.48 1.87 -11.95
CA ALA A 59 -2.74 0.97 -13.05
C ALA A 59 -1.98 1.45 -14.30
N LEU A 60 -1.31 0.52 -14.98
CA LEU A 60 -0.52 0.77 -16.17
C LEU A 60 -1.16 0.05 -17.36
N GLY A 61 -1.24 0.73 -18.49
CA GLY A 61 -1.66 0.13 -19.77
C GLY A 61 -0.59 -0.79 -20.35
N GLY A 62 -0.91 -1.44 -21.48
CA GLY A 62 0.05 -2.30 -22.18
C GLY A 62 1.29 -1.57 -22.70
N ASP A 63 1.27 -0.25 -22.79
CA ASP A 63 2.38 0.64 -23.14
C ASP A 63 3.21 1.09 -21.92
N GLY A 64 2.88 0.60 -20.73
CA GLY A 64 3.54 0.97 -19.46
C GLY A 64 3.16 2.35 -18.92
N ARG A 65 2.23 3.07 -19.55
CA ARG A 65 1.77 4.38 -19.08
C ARG A 65 0.64 4.24 -18.07
N ARG A 66 0.57 5.20 -17.14
CA ARG A 66 -0.55 5.28 -16.19
C ARG A 66 -1.87 5.50 -16.93
N ILE A 67 -2.87 4.73 -16.55
CA ILE A 67 -4.22 4.82 -17.11
C ILE A 67 -5.23 5.17 -16.04
N ALA A 68 -6.33 5.80 -16.46
CA ALA A 68 -7.47 6.06 -15.59
C ALA A 68 -8.20 4.74 -15.28
N TRP A 69 -8.68 4.62 -14.05
CA TRP A 69 -9.41 3.46 -13.56
C TRP A 69 -10.49 3.85 -12.54
N SER A 70 -11.41 2.97 -12.31
CA SER A 70 -12.44 3.05 -11.27
C SER A 70 -12.60 1.70 -10.61
N LEU A 71 -13.04 1.69 -9.36
CA LEU A 71 -13.39 0.46 -8.63
C LEU A 71 -14.90 0.37 -8.43
N SER A 72 -15.41 -0.85 -8.47
CA SER A 72 -16.77 -1.17 -8.00
C SER A 72 -16.75 -2.45 -7.17
N GLY A 73 -17.71 -2.59 -6.27
CA GLY A 73 -17.77 -3.70 -5.31
C GLY A 73 -17.08 -3.38 -3.99
N THR A 74 -17.18 -4.28 -3.03
CA THR A 74 -16.60 -4.18 -1.68
C THR A 74 -16.19 -5.57 -1.18
N GLY A 75 -15.22 -5.61 -0.24
CA GLY A 75 -14.95 -6.80 0.55
C GLY A 75 -14.41 -8.01 -0.20
N GLY A 76 -13.43 -7.83 -1.08
CA GLY A 76 -12.78 -8.93 -1.82
C GLY A 76 -13.46 -9.31 -3.13
N GLY A 77 -14.62 -8.70 -3.43
CA GLY A 77 -15.30 -8.81 -4.73
C GLY A 77 -15.11 -7.58 -5.62
N GLU A 78 -14.09 -6.78 -5.35
CA GLU A 78 -13.81 -5.54 -6.07
C GLU A 78 -13.42 -5.81 -7.52
N THR A 79 -13.93 -4.98 -8.40
CA THR A 79 -13.66 -5.04 -9.84
C THR A 79 -13.03 -3.72 -10.28
N LEU A 80 -11.89 -3.81 -10.94
CA LEU A 80 -11.24 -2.66 -11.55
C LEU A 80 -11.80 -2.45 -12.95
N HIS A 81 -12.19 -1.22 -13.26
CA HIS A 81 -12.69 -0.83 -14.58
C HIS A 81 -11.72 0.12 -15.26
N THR A 82 -11.44 -0.15 -16.55
CA THR A 82 -10.55 0.67 -17.37
C THR A 82 -11.10 0.84 -18.80
N ARG A 83 -10.49 1.74 -19.55
CA ARG A 83 -10.71 1.86 -21.01
C ARG A 83 -9.64 1.13 -21.81
N ALA A 84 -8.53 0.75 -21.21
CA ALA A 84 -7.42 0.03 -21.83
C ALA A 84 -7.71 -1.47 -21.88
N GLY A 85 -7.30 -2.14 -22.97
CA GLY A 85 -7.50 -3.57 -23.20
C GLY A 85 -6.46 -4.48 -22.55
N GLY A 86 -5.50 -3.93 -21.80
CA GLY A 86 -4.52 -4.67 -21.00
C GLY A 86 -4.09 -3.82 -19.83
N VAL A 87 -3.98 -4.43 -18.65
CA VAL A 87 -3.67 -3.71 -17.41
C VAL A 87 -2.63 -4.47 -16.60
N THR A 88 -1.56 -3.78 -16.24
CA THR A 88 -0.64 -4.18 -15.17
C THR A 88 -0.93 -3.32 -13.95
N LEU A 89 -1.29 -3.96 -12.85
CA LEU A 89 -1.56 -3.31 -11.59
C LEU A 89 -0.29 -3.24 -10.74
N ARG A 90 0.03 -2.05 -10.22
CA ARG A 90 0.97 -1.88 -9.12
C ARG A 90 0.18 -1.70 -7.84
N TYR A 91 0.40 -2.54 -6.85
CA TYR A 91 -0.43 -2.60 -5.65
C TYR A 91 0.38 -2.99 -4.41
N VAL A 92 -0.16 -2.69 -3.24
CA VAL A 92 0.36 -3.16 -1.95
C VAL A 92 -0.28 -4.52 -1.65
N SER A 93 0.57 -5.54 -1.51
CA SER A 93 0.15 -6.90 -1.16
C SER A 93 0.00 -7.05 0.36
N GLY A 94 -1.02 -7.80 0.78
CA GLY A 94 -1.17 -8.25 2.17
C GLY A 94 -0.26 -9.43 2.53
N GLN A 95 0.37 -10.07 1.53
CA GLN A 95 1.26 -11.21 1.75
C GLN A 95 2.72 -10.74 1.77
N VAL A 96 3.27 -10.60 2.96
CA VAL A 96 4.64 -10.13 3.18
C VAL A 96 5.41 -11.14 4.01
N ALA A 97 6.61 -11.53 3.55
CA ALA A 97 7.44 -12.54 4.21
C ALA A 97 8.33 -11.95 5.32
N ALA A 98 8.75 -10.70 5.18
CA ALA A 98 9.64 -10.03 6.12
C ALA A 98 9.40 -8.52 6.12
N PHE A 99 9.70 -7.86 7.22
CA PHE A 99 9.57 -6.42 7.39
C PHE A 99 10.93 -5.77 7.69
N PRO A 100 11.20 -4.55 7.18
CA PRO A 100 12.27 -3.71 7.70
C PRO A 100 12.04 -3.38 9.18
N ALA A 101 13.14 -3.18 9.93
CA ALA A 101 13.07 -2.95 11.37
C ALA A 101 12.18 -1.76 11.73
N ALA A 102 12.29 -0.64 11.01
CA ALA A 102 11.47 0.54 11.26
C ALA A 102 9.96 0.28 11.05
N PHE A 103 9.59 -0.55 10.07
CA PHE A 103 8.20 -0.96 9.91
C PHE A 103 7.75 -1.88 11.05
N ALA A 104 8.60 -2.81 11.50
CA ALA A 104 8.31 -3.70 12.62
C ALA A 104 8.06 -2.91 13.91
N ASP A 105 8.86 -1.86 14.17
CA ASP A 105 8.66 -0.96 15.32
C ASP A 105 7.30 -0.24 15.23
N ALA A 106 6.95 0.31 14.08
CA ALA A 106 5.65 0.95 13.88
C ALA A 106 4.49 -0.05 14.08
N LEU A 107 4.61 -1.25 13.53
CA LEU A 107 3.61 -2.31 13.69
C LEU A 107 3.44 -2.70 15.17
N ALA A 108 4.54 -2.80 15.93
CA ALA A 108 4.48 -3.14 17.36
C ALA A 108 3.67 -2.09 18.15
N TRP A 109 3.88 -0.80 17.89
CA TRP A 109 3.08 0.27 18.51
C TRP A 109 1.62 0.23 18.06
N ARG A 110 1.35 -0.06 16.79
CA ARG A 110 -0.03 -0.21 16.33
C ARG A 110 -0.75 -1.37 17.01
N VAL A 111 -0.08 -2.51 17.18
CA VAL A 111 -0.62 -3.65 17.94
C VAL A 111 -0.87 -3.24 19.40
N ALA A 112 0.04 -2.49 20.02
CA ALA A 112 -0.15 -1.98 21.39
C ALA A 112 -1.40 -1.08 21.50
N VAL A 113 -1.68 -0.24 20.51
CA VAL A 113 -2.93 0.56 20.46
C VAL A 113 -4.16 -0.33 20.43
N GLU A 114 -4.18 -1.35 19.55
CA GLU A 114 -5.31 -2.30 19.45
C GLU A 114 -5.55 -3.04 20.76
N ILE A 115 -4.47 -3.52 21.40
CA ILE A 115 -4.57 -4.25 22.69
C ILE A 115 -4.99 -3.32 23.82
N ALA A 116 -4.46 -2.11 23.89
CA ALA A 116 -4.82 -1.15 24.93
C ALA A 116 -6.30 -0.77 24.87
N ALA A 117 -6.86 -0.60 23.69
CA ALA A 117 -8.28 -0.34 23.50
C ALA A 117 -9.16 -1.50 24.01
N TYR A 118 -8.65 -2.73 23.94
CA TYR A 118 -9.39 -3.93 24.39
C TYR A 118 -9.28 -4.20 25.89
N VAL A 119 -8.09 -3.96 26.48
CA VAL A 119 -7.77 -4.35 27.87
C VAL A 119 -8.09 -3.23 28.89
N GLN A 120 -8.06 -1.98 28.47
CA GLN A 120 -8.19 -0.84 29.38
C GLN A 120 -9.52 -0.11 29.22
N GLN A 121 -10.32 -0.14 30.26
CA GLN A 121 -11.51 0.71 30.43
C GLN A 121 -11.17 2.21 30.66
N GLY A 122 -9.94 2.64 30.45
CA GLY A 122 -9.47 4.02 30.64
C GLY A 122 -8.48 4.47 29.55
N GLY A 123 -8.90 5.43 28.72
CA GLY A 123 -8.28 5.83 27.44
C GLY A 123 -6.89 6.52 27.48
N GLY A 124 -6.22 6.68 28.62
CA GLY A 124 -4.96 7.42 28.69
C GLY A 124 -3.81 6.80 27.89
N ARG A 125 -3.51 5.54 28.16
CA ARG A 125 -2.36 4.85 27.52
C ARG A 125 -2.54 4.58 26.02
N ALA A 126 -3.77 4.40 25.55
CA ALA A 126 -4.04 4.20 24.12
C ALA A 126 -3.63 5.43 23.31
N ARG A 127 -3.80 6.63 23.85
CA ARG A 127 -3.35 7.88 23.25
C ARG A 127 -1.83 7.98 23.17
N ASP A 128 -1.15 7.65 24.26
CA ASP A 128 0.31 7.65 24.29
C ASP A 128 0.90 6.67 23.26
N TYR A 129 0.31 5.48 23.14
CA TYR A 129 0.73 4.49 22.14
C TYR A 129 0.44 4.94 20.71
N LEU A 130 -0.64 5.68 20.48
CA LEU A 130 -0.95 6.26 19.18
C LEU A 130 0.11 7.30 18.76
N GLU A 131 0.53 8.17 19.67
CA GLU A 131 1.60 9.13 19.41
C GLU A 131 2.94 8.45 19.09
N LEU A 132 3.28 7.36 19.80
CA LEU A 132 4.46 6.56 19.53
C LEU A 132 4.37 5.86 18.18
N PHE A 133 3.19 5.33 17.85
CA PHE A 133 2.92 4.75 16.53
C PHE A 133 3.14 5.75 15.40
N GLU A 134 2.59 6.97 15.51
CA GLU A 134 2.72 8.01 14.47
C GLU A 134 4.19 8.37 14.23
N ARG A 135 4.99 8.56 15.29
CA ARG A 135 6.42 8.82 15.18
C ARG A 135 7.18 7.67 14.53
N ALA A 136 6.91 6.44 14.94
CA ALA A 136 7.53 5.24 14.35
C ALA A 136 7.13 5.05 12.89
N LEU A 137 5.87 5.33 12.53
CA LEU A 137 5.37 5.28 11.17
C LEU A 137 6.04 6.30 10.26
N ASP A 138 6.22 7.53 10.72
CA ASP A 138 6.89 8.58 9.93
C ASP A 138 8.37 8.25 9.70
N ARG A 139 9.05 7.70 10.72
CA ARG A 139 10.41 7.17 10.55
C ARG A 139 10.45 6.05 9.52
N ALA A 140 9.55 5.07 9.59
CA ALA A 140 9.48 3.97 8.66
C ALA A 140 9.22 4.42 7.22
N ARG A 141 8.34 5.42 7.02
CA ARG A 141 8.07 6.04 5.71
C ARG A 141 9.32 6.71 5.15
N THR A 142 10.01 7.49 5.97
CA THR A 142 11.25 8.17 5.58
C THR A 142 12.30 7.18 5.13
N GLU A 143 12.54 6.11 5.88
CA GLU A 143 13.49 5.05 5.53
C GLU A 143 13.07 4.32 4.23
N ASN A 144 11.78 4.04 4.06
CA ASN A 144 11.25 3.43 2.83
C ASN A 144 11.46 4.32 1.60
N ASP A 145 11.22 5.63 1.72
CA ASP A 145 11.33 6.58 0.62
C ASP A 145 12.80 6.85 0.25
N LEU A 146 13.71 6.82 1.23
CA LEU A 146 15.15 6.88 0.98
C LEU A 146 15.68 5.64 0.25
N ALA A 147 15.09 4.47 0.48
CA ALA A 147 15.43 3.24 -0.24
C ALA A 147 14.97 3.25 -1.71
N LEU A 148 14.01 4.09 -2.05
CA LEU A 148 13.63 4.44 -3.42
C LEU A 148 14.50 5.59 -3.91
N ALA A 149 15.84 5.45 -3.90
CA ALA A 149 16.71 6.45 -4.50
C ALA A 149 16.19 6.78 -5.90
N PRO A 150 15.69 8.01 -6.17
CA PRO A 150 15.25 8.33 -7.50
C PRO A 150 16.47 8.19 -8.41
N GLU A 151 16.32 7.57 -9.55
CA GLU A 151 17.10 7.89 -10.75
C GLU A 151 16.82 9.36 -11.12
N ARG A 152 17.08 10.26 -10.22
CA ARG A 152 17.26 11.64 -10.53
C ARG A 152 18.59 11.65 -11.27
N ALA A 153 18.50 11.51 -12.60
CA ALA A 153 19.51 12.10 -13.44
C ALA A 153 19.76 13.48 -12.86
N PHE A 154 20.87 13.64 -12.17
CA PHE A 154 21.40 14.94 -11.78
C PHE A 154 21.76 15.63 -13.10
N ARG A 155 20.76 16.13 -13.79
CA ARG A 155 20.96 17.14 -14.83
C ARG A 155 21.28 18.41 -14.07
N SER A 156 22.55 18.46 -13.63
CA SER A 156 23.14 19.69 -13.22
C SER A 156 22.93 20.67 -14.37
N ALA A 157 22.18 21.73 -14.13
CA ALA A 157 22.05 22.84 -15.08
C ALA A 157 23.45 23.37 -15.51
N PHE A 158 24.46 23.14 -14.70
CA PHE A 158 25.86 23.41 -14.94
C PHE A 158 26.49 22.54 -16.05
N LEU A 159 26.06 21.27 -16.18
CA LEU A 159 26.57 20.40 -17.27
C LEU A 159 25.83 20.66 -18.58
N ALA A 160 24.57 21.07 -18.54
CA ALA A 160 23.83 21.47 -19.75
C ALA A 160 24.38 22.75 -20.38
N ALA A 161 24.89 23.69 -19.58
CA ALA A 161 25.49 24.93 -20.05
C ALA A 161 26.88 24.74 -20.76
N ARG A 162 27.54 23.60 -20.56
CA ARG A 162 28.88 23.32 -21.07
C ARG A 162 28.88 22.57 -22.41
N MET A 163 27.73 22.14 -22.91
CA MET A 163 27.55 21.44 -24.20
C MET A 163 27.05 22.34 -25.32
N VAL A 164 27.01 23.66 -25.10
CA VAL A 164 26.65 24.67 -26.11
C VAL A 164 27.90 25.57 -26.35
N CYS A 165 28.97 24.99 -26.83
CA CYS A 165 30.07 25.64 -27.49
C CYS A 165 30.60 24.77 -28.63
#